data_d330b61dfcebb3829ed899d53fec2c5d
#
_entry.id   d330b61dfcebb3829ed899d53fec2c5d
#
_cell.length_a   1.000
_cell.length_b   1.000
_cell.length_c   1.000
_cell.angle_alpha   90.00
_cell.angle_beta   90.00
_cell.angle_gamma   90.00
#
_symmetry.space_group_name_H-M   'P 1'
#
loop_
_entity.id
_entity.type
_entity.pdbx_description
1 polymer ?
#
loop_
_entity_poly.entity_id
_entity_poly.type
_entity_poly.pdbx_seq_one_letter_code
_entity_poly.pdbx_strand_id
1 'polypeptide(L)'
;DPNTLILDVETTGMLKDDPETEIVSFSLINMKGQVVLSSLVNPGRPIPLVVQKIHGVEDRDVKDAMPWAVIGDILAYQMTNKHVVAYNAGFDIHLVVHLCGKYGIPIPEFEVSCAMEYYSQFVGEWSKQKGDYKWQRLPKLAYGSAHDSLVDCQSTLLLLKKMSGDFSDEPSSDDINLDF
;
A
#
# COMPACT_ATOMS: atom_id res chain seq x y z
N ASP A 1 -0.34 16.23 -7.45
CA ASP A 1 -1.64 16.77 -7.07
C ASP A 1 -1.81 16.63 -5.55
N PRO A 2 -2.18 17.72 -4.81
CA PRO A 2 -2.35 17.68 -3.36
C PRO A 2 -3.51 16.79 -2.89
N ASN A 3 -4.41 16.40 -3.79
CA ASN A 3 -5.52 15.50 -3.50
C ASN A 3 -5.18 14.02 -3.75
N THR A 4 -3.98 13.71 -4.26
CA THR A 4 -3.56 12.33 -4.50
C THR A 4 -2.88 11.77 -3.27
N LEU A 5 -3.28 10.56 -2.86
CA LEU A 5 -2.73 9.79 -1.76
C LEU A 5 -2.27 8.43 -2.27
N ILE A 6 -1.28 7.84 -1.62
CA ILE A 6 -0.81 6.49 -1.92
C ILE A 6 -1.11 5.62 -0.71
N LEU A 7 -1.76 4.49 -0.94
CA LEU A 7 -2.15 3.50 0.07
C LEU A 7 -1.46 2.18 -0.18
N ASP A 8 -1.05 1.53 0.89
CA ASP A 8 -0.62 0.13 0.91
C ASP A 8 -1.09 -0.54 2.20
N VAL A 9 -1.42 -1.84 2.15
CA VAL A 9 -1.91 -2.60 3.29
C VAL A 9 -1.21 -3.95 3.41
N GLU A 10 -0.91 -4.37 4.66
CA GLU A 10 -0.51 -5.72 4.99
C GLU A 10 -1.66 -6.47 5.66
N THR A 11 -1.73 -7.79 5.48
CA THR A 11 -2.96 -8.55 5.73
C THR A 11 -2.71 -9.91 6.37
N THR A 12 -3.76 -10.52 6.92
CA THR A 12 -3.71 -11.91 7.39
C THR A 12 -3.74 -12.95 6.26
N GLY A 13 -3.91 -12.53 5.00
CA GLY A 13 -3.99 -13.41 3.84
C GLY A 13 -4.57 -12.73 2.63
N MET A 14 -5.14 -13.50 1.72
CA MET A 14 -5.79 -12.99 0.50
C MET A 14 -7.29 -13.23 0.58
N LEU A 15 -8.09 -12.20 0.33
CA LEU A 15 -9.56 -12.26 0.40
C LEU A 15 -10.17 -13.36 -0.49
N LYS A 16 -9.54 -13.68 -1.62
CA LYS A 16 -9.98 -14.77 -2.53
C LYS A 16 -9.85 -16.16 -1.91
N ASP A 17 -8.94 -16.35 -0.93
CA ASP A 17 -8.64 -17.64 -0.29
C ASP A 17 -9.29 -17.73 1.10
N ASP A 18 -9.51 -16.60 1.75
CA ASP A 18 -10.16 -16.50 3.07
C ASP A 18 -11.02 -15.22 3.13
N PRO A 19 -12.36 -15.35 3.13
CA PRO A 19 -13.28 -14.19 3.22
C PRO A 19 -13.16 -13.44 4.56
N GLU A 20 -12.54 -14.04 5.58
CA GLU A 20 -12.28 -13.43 6.88
C GLU A 20 -10.91 -12.74 6.94
N THR A 21 -10.26 -12.50 5.79
CA THR A 21 -9.00 -11.76 5.72
C THR A 21 -9.16 -10.36 6.32
N GLU A 22 -8.18 -9.99 7.16
CA GLU A 22 -8.14 -8.71 7.89
C GLU A 22 -6.84 -7.96 7.56
N ILE A 23 -6.86 -6.63 7.73
CA ILE A 23 -5.67 -5.79 7.67
C ILE A 23 -4.92 -5.89 9.01
N VAL A 24 -3.57 -5.96 8.94
CA VAL A 24 -2.68 -5.95 10.11
C VAL A 24 -1.83 -4.69 10.19
N SER A 25 -1.60 -4.03 9.07
CA SER A 25 -1.02 -2.69 9.02
C SER A 25 -1.44 -2.00 7.73
N PHE A 26 -1.38 -0.67 7.73
CA PHE A 26 -1.53 0.11 6.52
C PHE A 26 -0.77 1.43 6.64
N SER A 27 -0.45 2.01 5.50
CA SER A 27 0.11 3.35 5.40
C SER A 27 -0.58 4.13 4.29
N LEU A 28 -0.83 5.41 4.56
CA LEU A 28 -1.37 6.39 3.62
C LEU A 28 -0.42 7.58 3.60
N ILE A 29 0.17 7.88 2.45
CA ILE A 29 1.08 9.01 2.28
C ILE A 29 0.56 9.96 1.20
N ASN A 30 1.01 11.22 1.23
CA ASN A 30 0.75 12.16 0.15
C ASN A 30 1.87 12.13 -0.92
N MET A 31 1.67 12.87 -2.02
CA MET A 31 2.66 12.95 -3.13
C MET A 31 3.97 13.66 -2.78
N LYS A 32 4.10 14.21 -1.56
CA LYS A 32 5.37 14.72 -1.00
C LYS A 32 6.10 13.66 -0.16
N GLY A 33 5.53 12.46 0.00
CA GLY A 33 6.08 11.39 0.85
C GLY A 33 5.79 11.57 2.34
N GLN A 34 4.96 12.53 2.72
CA GLN A 34 4.57 12.74 4.11
C GLN A 34 3.47 11.76 4.50
N VAL A 35 3.62 11.14 5.67
CA VAL A 35 2.62 10.23 6.24
C VAL A 35 1.37 11.02 6.62
N VAL A 36 0.23 10.66 6.04
CA VAL A 36 -1.09 11.18 6.37
C VAL A 36 -1.70 10.35 7.50
N LEU A 37 -1.60 9.02 7.37
CA LEU A 37 -2.02 8.07 8.38
C LEU A 37 -1.22 6.77 8.21
N SER A 38 -0.74 6.18 9.29
CA SER A 38 -0.09 4.87 9.28
C SER A 38 -0.35 4.20 10.62
N SER A 39 -0.73 2.93 10.62
CA SER A 39 -1.06 2.22 11.85
C SER A 39 -0.89 0.71 11.69
N LEU A 40 -0.48 0.06 12.78
CA LEU A 40 -0.80 -1.33 13.01
C LEU A 40 -2.30 -1.47 13.32
N VAL A 41 -2.86 -2.62 12.98
CA VAL A 41 -4.28 -2.93 13.19
C VAL A 41 -4.40 -4.28 13.88
N ASN A 42 -5.19 -4.35 14.93
CA ASN A 42 -5.53 -5.64 15.55
C ASN A 42 -6.55 -6.38 14.68
N PRO A 43 -6.18 -7.50 14.04
CA PRO A 43 -7.08 -8.23 13.15
C PRO A 43 -8.16 -9.04 13.90
N GLY A 44 -8.11 -9.09 15.24
CA GLY A 44 -9.02 -9.90 16.05
C GLY A 44 -8.88 -11.42 15.85
N ARG A 45 -7.85 -11.86 15.14
CA ARG A 45 -7.54 -13.27 14.82
C ARG A 45 -6.04 -13.48 14.71
N PRO A 46 -5.54 -14.73 14.87
CA PRO A 46 -4.12 -15.02 14.67
C PRO A 46 -3.68 -14.71 13.23
N ILE A 47 -2.49 -14.15 13.09
CA ILE A 47 -1.85 -13.92 11.80
C ILE A 47 -1.16 -15.22 11.38
N PRO A 48 -1.48 -15.80 10.21
CA PRO A 48 -0.83 -17.03 9.76
C PRO A 48 0.70 -16.86 9.63
N LEU A 49 1.47 -17.83 10.11
CA LEU A 49 2.94 -17.77 10.11
C LEU A 49 3.54 -17.50 8.73
N VAL A 50 2.88 -17.94 7.65
CA VAL A 50 3.36 -17.74 6.29
C VAL A 50 3.34 -16.26 5.91
N VAL A 51 2.31 -15.50 6.32
CA VAL A 51 2.23 -14.06 6.03
C VAL A 51 3.05 -13.23 7.02
N GLN A 52 3.18 -13.65 8.29
CA GLN A 52 4.14 -13.03 9.22
C GLN A 52 5.56 -13.02 8.65
N LYS A 53 5.98 -14.11 7.96
CA LYS A 53 7.29 -14.18 7.29
C LYS A 53 7.41 -13.26 6.08
N ILE A 54 6.29 -12.83 5.49
CA ILE A 54 6.28 -11.94 4.34
C ILE A 54 6.44 -10.49 4.79
N HIS A 55 5.56 -10.00 5.68
CA HIS A 55 5.51 -8.60 6.09
C HIS A 55 6.17 -8.32 7.46
N GLY A 56 6.58 -9.35 8.21
CA GLY A 56 7.28 -9.20 9.48
C GLY A 56 6.40 -8.79 10.67
N VAL A 57 5.10 -8.55 10.49
CA VAL A 57 4.17 -8.21 11.59
C VAL A 57 3.71 -9.49 12.27
N GLU A 58 3.90 -9.57 13.59
CA GLU A 58 3.52 -10.72 14.41
C GLU A 58 2.31 -10.41 15.30
N ASP A 59 1.65 -11.45 15.84
CA ASP A 59 0.51 -11.27 16.75
C ASP A 59 0.83 -10.36 17.94
N ARG A 60 2.07 -10.43 18.47
CA ARG A 60 2.50 -9.59 19.59
C ARG A 60 2.52 -8.10 19.26
N ASP A 61 2.74 -7.74 17.98
CA ASP A 61 2.88 -6.35 17.52
C ASP A 61 1.51 -5.68 17.41
N VAL A 62 0.48 -6.45 17.08
CA VAL A 62 -0.88 -5.95 16.81
C VAL A 62 -1.85 -6.12 17.99
N LYS A 63 -1.48 -6.85 19.06
CA LYS A 63 -2.38 -7.20 20.17
C LYS A 63 -3.03 -5.99 20.85
N ASP A 64 -2.28 -4.89 20.97
CA ASP A 64 -2.71 -3.66 21.63
C ASP A 64 -3.08 -2.55 20.60
N ALA A 65 -3.06 -2.87 19.30
CA ALA A 65 -3.44 -1.95 18.23
C ALA A 65 -4.97 -1.77 18.17
N MET A 66 -5.41 -0.67 17.57
CA MET A 66 -6.83 -0.43 17.33
C MET A 66 -7.40 -1.46 16.35
N PRO A 67 -8.61 -1.98 16.58
CA PRO A 67 -9.28 -2.85 15.61
C PRO A 67 -9.74 -2.05 14.39
N TRP A 68 -9.96 -2.75 13.25
CA TRP A 68 -10.43 -2.10 12.02
C TRP A 68 -11.72 -1.30 12.21
N ALA A 69 -12.66 -1.79 13.02
CA ALA A 69 -13.92 -1.09 13.34
C ALA A 69 -13.72 0.36 13.85
N VAL A 70 -12.52 0.70 14.33
CA VAL A 70 -12.17 2.06 14.81
C VAL A 70 -11.28 2.78 13.83
N ILE A 71 -10.13 2.18 13.49
CA ILE A 71 -9.13 2.86 12.65
C ILE A 71 -9.56 2.94 11.18
N GLY A 72 -10.40 2.01 10.71
CA GLY A 72 -10.93 2.00 9.35
C GLY A 72 -11.83 3.19 9.05
N ASP A 73 -12.60 3.68 10.03
CA ASP A 73 -13.41 4.90 9.87
C ASP A 73 -12.53 6.13 9.67
N ILE A 74 -11.41 6.22 10.40
CA ILE A 74 -10.43 7.30 10.23
C ILE A 74 -9.78 7.24 8.85
N LEU A 75 -9.39 6.04 8.38
CA LEU A 75 -8.84 5.87 7.04
C LEU A 75 -9.85 6.26 5.96
N ALA A 76 -11.10 5.78 6.07
CA ALA A 76 -12.18 6.11 5.14
C ALA A 76 -12.40 7.63 5.05
N TYR A 77 -12.41 8.33 6.20
CA TYR A 77 -12.49 9.78 6.23
C TYR A 77 -11.33 10.46 5.47
N GLN A 78 -10.08 9.99 5.66
CA GLN A 78 -8.91 10.55 4.97
C GLN A 78 -8.96 10.34 3.45
N MET A 79 -9.60 9.27 2.99
CA MET A 79 -9.74 8.95 1.57
C MET A 79 -10.88 9.72 0.88
N THR A 80 -11.81 10.32 1.64
CA THR A 80 -13.00 11.00 1.09
C THR A 80 -12.61 12.12 0.12
N ASN A 81 -13.16 12.10 -1.10
CA ASN A 81 -12.90 13.05 -2.18
C ASN A 81 -11.40 13.12 -2.58
N LYS A 82 -10.65 12.04 -2.39
CA LYS A 82 -9.26 11.92 -2.79
C LYS A 82 -9.10 11.02 -4.00
N HIS A 83 -7.98 11.18 -4.68
CA HIS A 83 -7.50 10.22 -5.66
C HIS A 83 -6.51 9.28 -4.95
N VAL A 84 -6.90 8.03 -4.76
CA VAL A 84 -6.09 7.03 -4.04
C VAL A 84 -5.39 6.13 -5.05
N VAL A 85 -4.08 6.07 -4.96
CA VAL A 85 -3.23 5.18 -5.75
C VAL A 85 -2.75 4.05 -4.85
N ALA A 86 -2.84 2.81 -5.32
CA ALA A 86 -2.16 1.67 -4.71
C ALA A 86 -1.33 0.93 -5.75
N TYR A 87 -0.26 0.21 -5.34
CA TYR A 87 0.55 -0.52 -6.32
C TYR A 87 -0.26 -1.61 -7.01
N ASN A 88 -1.01 -2.38 -6.26
CA ASN A 88 -1.96 -3.38 -6.75
C ASN A 88 -3.37 -3.03 -6.23
N ALA A 89 -3.98 -1.98 -6.77
CA ALA A 89 -5.23 -1.43 -6.28
C ALA A 89 -6.36 -2.46 -6.15
N GLY A 90 -6.39 -3.46 -7.03
CA GLY A 90 -7.35 -4.57 -6.95
C GLY A 90 -7.23 -5.41 -5.67
N PHE A 91 -6.08 -5.37 -4.99
CA PHE A 91 -5.87 -6.03 -3.70
C PHE A 91 -6.20 -5.08 -2.55
N ASP A 92 -5.49 -3.97 -2.44
CA ASP A 92 -5.55 -3.04 -1.31
C ASP A 92 -6.92 -2.40 -1.16
N ILE A 93 -7.41 -1.79 -2.23
CA ILE A 93 -8.68 -1.07 -2.23
C ILE A 93 -9.86 -2.03 -2.05
N HIS A 94 -9.81 -3.20 -2.70
CA HIS A 94 -10.88 -4.18 -2.56
C HIS A 94 -11.02 -4.66 -1.10
N LEU A 95 -9.89 -4.92 -0.41
CA LEU A 95 -9.92 -5.31 0.99
C LEU A 95 -10.42 -4.18 1.91
N VAL A 96 -9.97 -2.94 1.71
CA VAL A 96 -10.47 -1.78 2.47
C VAL A 96 -11.99 -1.63 2.32
N VAL A 97 -12.51 -1.68 1.09
CA VAL A 97 -13.95 -1.58 0.82
C VAL A 97 -14.72 -2.76 1.43
N HIS A 98 -14.18 -4.00 1.31
CA HIS A 98 -14.77 -5.18 1.92
C HIS A 98 -14.88 -5.05 3.44
N LEU A 99 -13.81 -4.62 4.10
CA LEU A 99 -13.79 -4.45 5.56
C LEU A 99 -14.67 -3.28 6.01
N CYS A 100 -14.76 -2.18 5.25
CA CYS A 100 -15.74 -1.13 5.53
C CYS A 100 -17.15 -1.70 5.54
N GLY A 101 -17.52 -2.49 4.53
CA GLY A 101 -18.83 -3.16 4.49
C GLY A 101 -19.04 -4.14 5.64
N LYS A 102 -18.03 -4.97 5.97
CA LYS A 102 -18.06 -5.94 7.07
C LYS A 102 -18.30 -5.28 8.43
N TYR A 103 -17.68 -4.12 8.67
CA TYR A 103 -17.74 -3.41 9.96
C TYR A 103 -18.75 -2.25 9.99
N GLY A 104 -19.56 -2.09 8.92
CA GLY A 104 -20.59 -1.05 8.86
C GLY A 104 -20.03 0.37 8.78
N ILE A 105 -18.78 0.53 8.29
CA ILE A 105 -18.15 1.82 8.05
C ILE A 105 -18.65 2.34 6.69
N PRO A 106 -19.11 3.60 6.60
CA PRO A 106 -19.49 4.19 5.31
C PRO A 106 -18.33 4.14 4.31
N ILE A 107 -18.57 3.58 3.13
CA ILE A 107 -17.58 3.57 2.06
C ILE A 107 -17.48 4.99 1.50
N PRO A 108 -16.30 5.64 1.54
CA PRO A 108 -16.12 6.99 1.04
C PRO A 108 -16.22 7.06 -0.49
N GLU A 109 -16.58 8.20 -1.01
CA GLU A 109 -16.38 8.49 -2.44
C GLU A 109 -14.92 8.90 -2.66
N PHE A 110 -14.22 8.20 -3.57
CA PHE A 110 -12.85 8.49 -3.96
C PHE A 110 -12.54 7.92 -5.34
N GLU A 111 -11.53 8.49 -6.00
CA GLU A 111 -11.01 7.97 -7.27
C GLU A 111 -9.90 6.97 -7.01
N VAL A 112 -9.73 5.98 -7.89
CA VAL A 112 -8.72 4.92 -7.75
C VAL A 112 -7.84 4.84 -8.99
N SER A 113 -6.53 4.66 -8.77
CA SER A 113 -5.58 4.27 -9.82
C SER A 113 -4.67 3.14 -9.34
N CYS A 114 -4.32 2.26 -10.27
CA CYS A 114 -3.40 1.14 -10.03
C CYS A 114 -2.02 1.45 -10.62
N ALA A 115 -1.03 1.66 -9.75
CA ALA A 115 0.33 1.97 -10.19
C ALA A 115 0.99 0.79 -10.92
N MET A 116 0.62 -0.45 -10.59
CA MET A 116 1.12 -1.66 -11.27
C MET A 116 0.68 -1.72 -12.73
N GLU A 117 -0.55 -1.29 -13.06
CA GLU A 117 -1.03 -1.24 -14.43
C GLU A 117 -0.26 -0.21 -15.25
N TYR A 118 -0.06 1.00 -14.73
CA TYR A 118 0.75 2.02 -15.38
C TYR A 118 2.19 1.58 -15.57
N TYR A 119 2.78 0.95 -14.55
CA TYR A 119 4.16 0.46 -14.64
C TYR A 119 4.30 -0.69 -15.64
N SER A 120 3.32 -1.59 -15.71
CA SER A 120 3.31 -2.67 -16.70
C SER A 120 3.27 -2.13 -18.14
N GLN A 121 2.48 -1.09 -18.39
CA GLN A 121 2.45 -0.39 -19.68
C GLN A 121 3.77 0.35 -19.97
N PHE A 122 4.34 1.01 -18.97
CA PHE A 122 5.62 1.74 -19.08
C PHE A 122 6.77 0.80 -19.43
N VAL A 123 6.83 -0.41 -18.83
CA VAL A 123 7.83 -1.45 -19.15
C VAL A 123 7.59 -2.02 -20.56
N GLY A 124 6.35 -2.11 -20.99
CA GLY A 124 5.97 -2.51 -22.34
C GLY A 124 6.10 -4.00 -22.68
N GLU A 125 6.29 -4.87 -21.70
CA GLU A 125 6.35 -6.32 -21.91
C GLU A 125 4.97 -6.91 -22.18
N TRP A 126 4.69 -7.26 -23.44
CA TRP A 126 3.41 -7.84 -23.83
C TRP A 126 3.32 -9.35 -23.55
N SER A 127 2.22 -9.81 -22.98
CA SER A 127 1.87 -11.22 -22.80
C SER A 127 0.84 -11.66 -23.82
N LYS A 128 1.25 -12.43 -24.81
CA LYS A 128 0.33 -13.01 -25.81
C LYS A 128 -0.75 -13.89 -25.15
N GLN A 129 -0.43 -14.55 -24.04
CA GLN A 129 -1.35 -15.45 -23.34
C GLN A 129 -2.46 -14.68 -22.62
N LYS A 130 -2.14 -13.50 -22.06
CA LYS A 130 -3.11 -12.65 -21.35
C LYS A 130 -3.84 -11.67 -22.29
N GLY A 131 -3.26 -11.35 -23.44
CA GLY A 131 -3.73 -10.28 -24.31
C GLY A 131 -3.54 -8.89 -23.71
N ASP A 132 -2.56 -8.73 -22.79
CA ASP A 132 -2.28 -7.52 -22.05
C ASP A 132 -0.80 -7.48 -21.66
N TYR A 133 -0.34 -6.36 -21.05
CA TYR A 133 1.00 -6.24 -20.52
C TYR A 133 1.22 -7.18 -19.32
N LYS A 134 2.46 -7.67 -19.17
CA LYS A 134 2.85 -8.49 -18.02
C LYS A 134 2.88 -7.63 -16.77
N TRP A 135 2.26 -8.10 -15.71
CA TRP A 135 2.38 -7.48 -14.40
C TRP A 135 3.83 -7.48 -13.92
N GLN A 136 4.25 -6.32 -13.45
CA GLN A 136 5.57 -6.13 -12.87
C GLN A 136 5.48 -6.17 -11.35
N ARG A 137 6.56 -6.55 -10.68
CA ARG A 137 6.65 -6.42 -9.22
C ARG A 137 7.02 -4.99 -8.86
N LEU A 138 6.57 -4.52 -7.69
CA LEU A 138 7.03 -3.25 -7.15
C LEU A 138 8.55 -3.27 -7.00
N PRO A 139 9.30 -2.39 -7.68
CA PRO A 139 10.74 -2.32 -7.49
C PRO A 139 11.04 -1.73 -6.10
N LYS A 140 12.07 -2.27 -5.44
CA LYS A 140 12.55 -1.74 -4.16
C LYS A 140 13.30 -0.44 -4.39
N LEU A 141 12.63 0.68 -4.26
CA LEU A 141 13.18 2.03 -4.48
C LEU A 141 13.39 2.78 -3.16
N ALA A 142 12.61 2.48 -2.12
CA ALA A 142 12.77 3.04 -0.79
C ALA A 142 13.66 2.15 0.10
N TYR A 143 14.29 2.75 1.10
CA TYR A 143 15.06 2.02 2.11
C TYR A 143 14.12 1.36 3.11
N GLY A 144 14.34 0.07 3.39
CA GLY A 144 13.57 -0.71 4.35
C GLY A 144 13.29 -2.12 3.86
N SER A 145 12.44 -2.82 4.61
CA SER A 145 11.99 -4.17 4.25
C SER A 145 10.88 -4.09 3.21
N ALA A 146 10.91 -4.96 2.20
CA ALA A 146 9.73 -5.17 1.35
C ALA A 146 8.60 -5.72 2.21
N HIS A 147 7.36 -5.40 1.80
CA HIS A 147 6.17 -5.75 2.57
C HIS A 147 6.12 -5.06 3.96
N ASP A 148 6.60 -3.85 4.02
CA ASP A 148 6.29 -2.85 5.05
C ASP A 148 5.45 -1.80 4.34
N SER A 149 4.23 -1.60 4.78
CA SER A 149 3.25 -0.76 4.07
C SER A 149 3.75 0.68 3.83
N LEU A 150 4.58 1.24 4.74
CA LEU A 150 5.15 2.56 4.54
C LEU A 150 6.25 2.54 3.48
N VAL A 151 7.12 1.54 3.51
CA VAL A 151 8.19 1.36 2.51
C VAL A 151 7.62 1.11 1.12
N ASP A 152 6.53 0.34 1.02
CA ASP A 152 5.87 0.04 -0.25
C ASP A 152 5.11 1.25 -0.80
N CYS A 153 4.48 2.08 0.06
CA CYS A 153 3.97 3.40 -0.32
C CYS A 153 5.07 4.32 -0.86
N GLN A 154 6.22 4.40 -0.18
CA GLN A 154 7.35 5.23 -0.61
C GLN A 154 7.97 4.72 -1.92
N SER A 155 8.09 3.42 -2.08
CA SER A 155 8.57 2.80 -3.33
C SER A 155 7.61 3.09 -4.50
N THR A 156 6.30 3.04 -4.24
CA THR A 156 5.27 3.41 -5.23
C THR A 156 5.38 4.89 -5.62
N LEU A 157 5.58 5.79 -4.65
CA LEU A 157 5.80 7.22 -4.92
C LEU A 157 7.03 7.45 -5.82
N LEU A 158 8.17 6.84 -5.48
CA LEU A 158 9.40 6.96 -6.25
C LEU A 158 9.24 6.39 -7.66
N LEU A 159 8.50 5.28 -7.80
CA LEU A 159 8.18 4.70 -9.10
C LEU A 159 7.33 5.65 -9.94
N LEU A 160 6.30 6.26 -9.37
CA LEU A 160 5.44 7.23 -10.07
C LEU A 160 6.26 8.45 -10.53
N LYS A 161 7.14 8.99 -9.69
CA LYS A 161 8.07 10.07 -10.05
C LYS A 161 8.99 9.63 -11.19
N LYS A 162 9.52 8.41 -11.15
CA LYS A 162 10.35 7.87 -12.22
C LYS A 162 9.61 7.77 -13.56
N MET A 163 8.38 7.31 -13.55
CA MET A 163 7.59 7.20 -14.79
C MET A 163 7.16 8.56 -15.35
N SER A 164 6.94 9.57 -14.49
CA SER A 164 6.61 10.93 -14.94
C SER A 164 7.81 11.74 -15.45
N GLY A 165 9.05 11.25 -15.28
CA GLY A 165 10.26 11.99 -15.61
C GLY A 165 10.61 13.08 -14.58
N ASP A 166 9.94 13.13 -13.47
CA ASP A 166 10.10 14.12 -12.38
C ASP A 166 11.27 13.70 -11.44
N PHE A 167 12.45 13.51 -12.01
CA PHE A 167 13.69 13.31 -11.25
C PHE A 167 14.42 14.65 -11.07
N SER A 168 13.86 15.56 -10.27
CA SER A 168 14.56 16.76 -9.89
C SER A 168 15.39 16.62 -8.61
N ASP A 169 15.38 15.47 -7.95
CA ASP A 169 16.16 15.22 -6.73
C ASP A 169 16.74 13.79 -6.75
N GLU A 170 17.84 13.56 -7.50
CA GLU A 170 18.82 12.59 -7.04
C GLU A 170 19.52 13.20 -5.80
N PRO A 171 19.63 12.48 -4.66
CA PRO A 171 20.52 12.91 -3.61
C PRO A 171 21.90 13.05 -4.24
N SER A 172 22.52 14.23 -4.09
CA SER A 172 23.86 14.48 -4.63
C SER A 172 24.80 13.41 -4.08
N SER A 173 25.73 12.95 -4.90
CA SER A 173 26.77 11.99 -4.52
C SER A 173 27.62 12.43 -3.32
N ASP A 174 27.40 13.63 -2.79
CA ASP A 174 28.13 14.25 -1.71
C ASP A 174 27.51 13.99 -0.32
N ASP A 175 26.29 13.38 -0.26
CA ASP A 175 25.64 13.07 1.03
C ASP A 175 25.95 11.64 1.55
N ILE A 176 26.78 10.87 0.84
CA ILE A 176 27.28 9.58 1.30
C ILE A 176 28.61 9.80 2.02
N ASN A 177 28.55 10.37 3.20
CA ASN A 177 29.69 10.37 4.11
C ASN A 177 29.70 9.02 4.84
N LEU A 178 30.48 8.07 4.31
CA LEU A 178 30.82 6.81 4.95
C LEU A 178 31.95 7.09 5.95
N ASP A 179 31.61 7.51 7.16
CA ASP A 179 32.53 7.41 8.27
C ASP A 179 32.49 5.96 8.80
N PHE A 180 33.64 5.29 8.69
CA PHE A 180 33.94 3.94 9.17
C PHE A 180 34.02 3.87 10.69
#